data_ac04ec6f7170ab7d76d4f0f2f9de9548
#
_entry.id   ac04ec6f7170ab7d76d4f0f2f9de9548
#
_cell.length_a   1.000
_cell.length_b   1.000
_cell.length_c   1.000
_cell.angle_alpha   90.00
_cell.angle_beta   90.00
_cell.angle_gamma   90.00
#
_symmetry.space_group_name_H-M   'P 1'
#
loop_
_entity.id
_entity.type
_entity.pdbx_description
1 polymer ?
#
loop_
_entity_poly.entity_id
_entity_poly.type
_entity_poly.pdbx_seq_one_letter_code
_entity_poly.pdbx_strand_id
1 'polypeptide(L)'
;MKKLLATICAGAVLGLMASCDDAPGKAKAYNQGINIIPTPVSLTQNEGNFKLNKNTKIYASTPEAKTVAEFFATKMNTATGYQIATADKETSDGISLVIDGSLDVNDEGYTLDVADSGVRIKGKTPQGLFYGMQSFLQLLPAEIESPSAVKGIAWTAPAVSIKDEPRFGYRGIMLDPCRHF
;
A
#
# COMPACT_ATOMS: atom_id res chain seq x y z
N MET A 1 9.59 -13.59 -81.01
CA MET A 1 10.72 -13.51 -80.07
C MET A 1 10.20 -13.16 -78.72
N LYS A 2 10.00 -14.13 -77.89
CA LYS A 2 9.35 -14.01 -76.58
C LYS A 2 10.40 -13.96 -75.50
N LYS A 3 10.48 -12.91 -74.75
CA LYS A 3 11.29 -12.84 -73.52
C LYS A 3 10.43 -13.05 -72.30
N LEU A 4 10.66 -14.15 -71.65
CA LEU A 4 10.02 -14.56 -70.39
C LEU A 4 10.67 -13.81 -69.23
N LEU A 5 9.90 -13.01 -68.54
CA LEU A 5 10.36 -12.33 -67.31
C LEU A 5 10.00 -13.25 -66.15
N ALA A 6 10.99 -13.75 -65.47
CA ALA A 6 10.85 -14.46 -64.23
C ALA A 6 10.80 -13.48 -63.07
N THR A 7 9.62 -13.35 -62.42
CA THR A 7 9.44 -12.55 -61.23
C THR A 7 9.83 -13.39 -59.99
N ILE A 8 10.91 -13.02 -59.35
CA ILE A 8 11.32 -13.61 -58.08
C ILE A 8 10.56 -12.89 -56.96
N CYS A 9 9.62 -13.59 -56.34
CA CYS A 9 9.00 -13.13 -55.12
C CYS A 9 9.95 -13.38 -53.93
N ALA A 10 10.66 -12.32 -53.52
CA ALA A 10 11.37 -12.32 -52.28
C ALA A 10 10.38 -12.03 -51.14
N GLY A 11 9.92 -13.08 -50.46
CA GLY A 11 9.12 -12.97 -49.25
C GLY A 11 9.95 -12.45 -48.09
N ALA A 12 9.80 -11.20 -47.79
CA ALA A 12 10.33 -10.61 -46.55
C ALA A 12 9.47 -11.06 -45.37
N VAL A 13 9.95 -12.06 -44.62
CA VAL A 13 9.39 -12.41 -43.31
C VAL A 13 9.84 -11.32 -42.33
N LEU A 14 9.03 -10.30 -42.09
CA LEU A 14 9.20 -9.41 -40.98
C LEU A 14 8.80 -10.19 -39.71
N GLY A 15 9.81 -10.73 -39.03
CA GLY A 15 9.65 -11.20 -37.67
C GLY A 15 9.33 -10.00 -36.77
N LEU A 16 8.06 -9.89 -36.32
CA LEU A 16 7.71 -9.01 -35.21
C LEU A 16 8.40 -9.58 -33.96
N MET A 17 9.58 -9.05 -33.64
CA MET A 17 10.14 -9.13 -32.31
C MET A 17 9.25 -8.26 -31.44
N ALA A 18 8.28 -8.85 -30.75
CA ALA A 18 7.64 -8.20 -29.62
C ALA A 18 8.72 -8.04 -28.54
N SER A 19 9.45 -6.95 -28.60
CA SER A 19 10.27 -6.48 -27.50
C SER A 19 9.31 -6.18 -26.35
N CYS A 20 9.42 -6.95 -25.27
CA CYS A 20 8.86 -6.54 -23.99
C CYS A 20 9.65 -5.29 -23.57
N ASP A 21 9.13 -4.13 -23.93
CA ASP A 21 9.61 -2.87 -23.37
C ASP A 21 9.23 -2.82 -21.89
N ASP A 22 10.05 -3.38 -21.03
CA ASP A 22 10.16 -2.96 -19.64
C ASP A 22 10.82 -1.58 -19.63
N ALA A 23 10.10 -0.57 -20.10
CA ALA A 23 10.53 0.81 -19.97
C ALA A 23 10.58 1.13 -18.46
N PRO A 24 11.73 1.58 -17.93
CA PRO A 24 11.82 2.00 -16.55
C PRO A 24 10.89 3.20 -16.37
N GLY A 25 9.80 3.03 -15.61
CA GLY A 25 8.89 4.13 -15.26
C GLY A 25 7.40 3.90 -15.49
N LYS A 26 6.96 2.79 -16.04
CA LYS A 26 5.53 2.45 -15.99
C LYS A 26 5.23 1.86 -14.62
N ALA A 27 4.65 2.69 -13.74
CA ALA A 27 4.03 2.21 -12.52
C ALA A 27 3.13 1.03 -12.85
N LYS A 28 3.42 -0.14 -12.29
CA LYS A 28 2.50 -1.28 -12.36
C LYS A 28 1.19 -0.83 -11.73
N ALA A 29 0.15 -0.72 -12.52
CA ALA A 29 -1.18 -0.49 -11.98
C ALA A 29 -1.53 -1.69 -11.09
N TYR A 30 -1.66 -1.45 -9.79
CA TYR A 30 -2.06 -2.47 -8.82
C TYR A 30 -3.56 -2.70 -8.97
N ASN A 31 -3.94 -3.48 -10.00
CA ASN A 31 -5.34 -3.64 -10.42
C ASN A 31 -5.83 -5.07 -10.34
N GLN A 32 -5.25 -5.93 -9.52
CA GLN A 32 -5.74 -7.31 -9.39
C GLN A 32 -6.01 -7.64 -7.92
N GLY A 33 -7.22 -7.34 -7.50
CA GLY A 33 -7.77 -7.76 -6.22
C GLY A 33 -7.02 -7.20 -5.00
N ILE A 34 -7.75 -6.73 -4.00
CA ILE A 34 -7.14 -6.30 -2.75
C ILE A 34 -6.83 -7.54 -1.92
N ASN A 35 -5.54 -7.83 -1.73
CA ASN A 35 -5.07 -8.98 -0.97
C ASN A 35 -4.39 -8.51 0.31
N ILE A 36 -5.13 -8.46 1.41
CA ILE A 36 -4.61 -8.17 2.75
C ILE A 36 -4.49 -9.49 3.51
N ILE A 37 -3.37 -9.72 4.16
CA ILE A 37 -3.08 -10.91 4.97
C ILE A 37 -2.77 -10.50 6.40
N PRO A 38 -3.53 -11.04 7.38
CA PRO A 38 -4.73 -11.88 7.25
C PRO A 38 -5.89 -11.17 6.54
N THR A 39 -6.83 -11.94 6.00
CA THR A 39 -8.05 -11.36 5.40
C THR A 39 -8.87 -10.64 6.48
N PRO A 40 -9.20 -9.35 6.29
CA PRO A 40 -10.01 -8.59 7.24
C PRO A 40 -11.41 -9.18 7.43
N VAL A 41 -12.02 -8.90 8.58
CA VAL A 41 -13.41 -9.30 8.87
C VAL A 41 -14.39 -8.72 7.84
N SER A 42 -14.17 -7.47 7.44
CA SER A 42 -14.96 -6.81 6.40
C SER A 42 -14.07 -5.94 5.54
N LEU A 43 -14.20 -6.06 4.23
CA LEU A 43 -13.52 -5.24 3.23
C LEU A 43 -14.48 -4.93 2.09
N THR A 44 -14.64 -3.64 1.79
CA THR A 44 -15.39 -3.14 0.64
C THR A 44 -14.47 -2.31 -0.22
N GLN A 45 -14.33 -2.66 -1.49
CA GLN A 45 -13.61 -1.86 -2.46
C GLN A 45 -14.49 -0.72 -2.95
N ASN A 46 -13.95 0.49 -2.98
CA ASN A 46 -14.59 1.70 -3.47
C ASN A 46 -13.93 2.16 -4.77
N GLU A 47 -14.51 3.15 -5.44
CA GLU A 47 -13.88 3.78 -6.60
C GLU A 47 -12.85 4.82 -6.17
N GLY A 48 -11.75 4.90 -6.92
CA GLY A 48 -10.68 5.88 -6.70
C GLY A 48 -9.42 5.29 -6.08
N ASN A 49 -8.42 6.16 -5.86
CA ASN A 49 -7.12 5.77 -5.32
C ASN A 49 -6.48 6.92 -4.54
N PHE A 50 -6.08 6.66 -3.32
CA PHE A 50 -5.22 7.59 -2.57
C PHE A 50 -3.82 7.65 -3.19
N LYS A 51 -3.24 8.85 -3.27
CA LYS A 51 -1.88 9.07 -3.77
C LYS A 51 -0.98 9.60 -2.65
N LEU A 52 -0.12 8.71 -2.15
CA LEU A 52 0.92 9.10 -1.21
C LEU A 52 1.98 9.95 -1.96
N ASN A 53 2.25 11.14 -1.48
CA ASN A 53 3.17 12.08 -2.11
C ASN A 53 4.01 12.84 -1.06
N LYS A 54 4.97 13.64 -1.51
CA LYS A 54 5.88 14.38 -0.62
C LYS A 54 5.22 15.42 0.30
N ASN A 55 3.98 15.82 0.00
CA ASN A 55 3.23 16.78 0.80
C ASN A 55 2.28 16.09 1.79
N THR A 56 2.10 14.76 1.67
CA THR A 56 1.27 13.97 2.59
C THR A 56 1.77 14.16 4.02
N LYS A 57 0.84 14.37 4.94
CA LYS A 57 1.10 14.49 6.38
C LYS A 57 0.29 13.48 7.15
N ILE A 58 0.76 13.11 8.33
CA ILE A 58 0.05 12.20 9.22
C ILE A 58 -0.44 12.99 10.43
N TYR A 59 -1.74 13.15 10.55
CA TYR A 59 -2.37 13.68 11.75
C TYR A 59 -2.54 12.57 12.79
N ALA A 60 -2.34 12.90 14.05
CA ALA A 60 -2.55 12.00 15.18
C ALA A 60 -3.37 12.70 16.27
N SER A 61 -4.44 12.06 16.70
CA SER A 61 -5.41 12.65 17.64
C SER A 61 -4.90 12.76 19.08
N THR A 62 -3.94 11.92 19.45
CA THR A 62 -3.37 11.84 20.82
C THR A 62 -1.86 11.60 20.77
N PRO A 63 -1.14 11.80 21.89
CA PRO A 63 0.29 11.48 21.98
C PRO A 63 0.62 10.03 21.64
N GLU A 64 -0.23 9.08 22.06
CA GLU A 64 -0.06 7.65 21.77
C GLU A 64 -0.23 7.36 20.25
N ALA A 65 -1.23 7.99 19.63
CA ALA A 65 -1.42 7.93 18.18
C ALA A 65 -0.22 8.55 17.45
N LYS A 66 0.40 9.59 18.00
CA LYS A 66 1.60 10.23 17.44
C LYS A 66 2.80 9.29 17.42
N THR A 67 3.00 8.48 18.45
CA THR A 67 4.05 7.45 18.47
C THR A 67 3.88 6.47 17.30
N VAL A 68 2.64 6.04 17.03
CA VAL A 68 2.32 5.19 15.88
C VAL A 68 2.61 5.92 14.57
N ALA A 69 2.18 7.18 14.46
CA ALA A 69 2.39 8.01 13.27
C ALA A 69 3.88 8.18 12.93
N GLU A 70 4.73 8.45 13.92
CA GLU A 70 6.17 8.64 13.76
C GLU A 70 6.88 7.36 13.30
N PHE A 71 6.48 6.20 13.86
CA PHE A 71 6.99 4.90 13.41
C PHE A 71 6.72 4.66 11.93
N PHE A 72 5.47 4.86 11.49
CA PHE A 72 5.09 4.64 10.10
C PHE A 72 5.60 5.74 9.16
N ALA A 73 5.70 6.99 9.61
CA ALA A 73 6.35 8.06 8.86
C ALA A 73 7.80 7.67 8.53
N THR A 74 8.54 7.16 9.51
CA THR A 74 9.93 6.71 9.31
C THR A 74 10.01 5.59 8.27
N LYS A 75 9.13 4.57 8.38
CA LYS A 75 9.08 3.46 7.43
C LYS A 75 8.77 3.94 6.01
N MET A 76 7.73 4.75 5.83
CA MET A 76 7.35 5.27 4.52
C MET A 76 8.44 6.19 3.96
N ASN A 77 9.07 7.03 4.76
CA ASN A 77 10.16 7.91 4.33
C ASN A 77 11.36 7.12 3.81
N THR A 78 11.69 6.01 4.46
CA THR A 78 12.79 5.13 4.04
C THR A 78 12.55 4.61 2.62
N ALA A 79 11.38 4.08 2.33
CA ALA A 79 11.08 3.47 1.05
C ALA A 79 10.78 4.49 -0.07
N THR A 80 10.09 5.58 0.26
CA THR A 80 9.67 6.58 -0.73
C THR A 80 10.73 7.64 -1.02
N GLY A 81 11.64 7.89 -0.07
CA GLY A 81 12.56 9.03 -0.10
C GLY A 81 11.85 10.37 0.17
N TYR A 82 10.59 10.36 0.63
CA TYR A 82 9.85 11.56 1.01
C TYR A 82 10.20 12.00 2.44
N GLN A 83 9.67 13.15 2.85
CA GLN A 83 9.77 13.66 4.22
C GLN A 83 8.36 13.83 4.80
N ILE A 84 7.65 12.71 4.88
CA ILE A 84 6.33 12.66 5.50
C ILE A 84 6.49 12.98 6.98
N ALA A 85 5.81 14.01 7.43
CA ALA A 85 5.87 14.48 8.80
C ALA A 85 4.51 14.34 9.49
N THR A 86 4.53 14.31 10.83
CA THR A 86 3.31 14.43 11.62
C THR A 86 2.79 15.88 11.57
N ALA A 87 1.48 16.03 11.71
CA ALA A 87 0.78 17.31 11.71
C ALA A 87 -0.08 17.45 12.97
N ASP A 88 -0.19 18.67 13.48
CA ASP A 88 -1.03 18.98 14.66
C ASP A 88 -2.51 19.15 14.30
N LYS A 89 -2.81 19.28 12.99
CA LYS A 89 -4.17 19.43 12.48
C LYS A 89 -4.42 18.43 11.36
N GLU A 90 -5.63 17.89 11.31
CA GLU A 90 -6.10 17.04 10.23
C GLU A 90 -6.08 17.78 8.89
N THR A 91 -5.59 17.11 7.85
CA THR A 91 -5.55 17.62 6.48
C THR A 91 -6.45 16.75 5.59
N SER A 92 -7.10 17.37 4.61
CA SER A 92 -8.04 16.68 3.73
C SER A 92 -7.39 15.62 2.83
N ASP A 93 -6.11 15.75 2.55
CA ASP A 93 -5.33 14.88 1.65
C ASP A 93 -4.23 14.10 2.37
N GLY A 94 -4.32 14.02 3.70
CA GLY A 94 -3.37 13.35 4.57
C GLY A 94 -3.82 11.98 5.04
N ILE A 95 -3.09 11.46 6.01
CA ILE A 95 -3.41 10.25 6.77
C ILE A 95 -3.82 10.69 8.17
N SER A 96 -5.02 10.31 8.61
CA SER A 96 -5.56 10.67 9.92
C SER A 96 -5.60 9.43 10.82
N LEU A 97 -4.91 9.49 11.96
CA LEU A 97 -4.88 8.46 13.00
C LEU A 97 -5.68 8.92 14.22
N VAL A 98 -6.77 8.24 14.50
CA VAL A 98 -7.70 8.61 15.58
C VAL A 98 -7.87 7.44 16.54
N ILE A 99 -7.64 7.67 17.83
CA ILE A 99 -8.05 6.74 18.88
C ILE A 99 -9.51 7.03 19.22
N ASP A 100 -10.38 6.03 19.03
CA ASP A 100 -11.81 6.11 19.28
C ASP A 100 -12.25 4.93 20.14
N GLY A 101 -12.27 5.13 21.47
CA GLY A 101 -12.66 4.10 22.43
C GLY A 101 -14.11 3.62 22.31
N SER A 102 -14.95 4.34 21.55
CA SER A 102 -16.35 3.98 21.30
C SER A 102 -16.52 3.03 20.10
N LEU A 103 -15.44 2.72 19.40
CA LEU A 103 -15.48 1.85 18.22
C LEU A 103 -16.02 0.46 18.60
N ASP A 104 -16.98 -0.02 17.83
CA ASP A 104 -17.59 -1.36 18.00
C ASP A 104 -16.67 -2.44 17.40
N VAL A 105 -15.53 -2.64 18.06
CA VAL A 105 -14.51 -3.68 17.79
C VAL A 105 -13.83 -4.04 19.13
N ASN A 106 -13.03 -5.11 19.16
CA ASN A 106 -12.20 -5.40 20.33
C ASN A 106 -11.06 -4.36 20.48
N ASP A 107 -10.26 -4.43 21.56
CA ASP A 107 -9.24 -3.42 21.88
C ASP A 107 -8.14 -3.32 20.80
N GLU A 108 -7.89 -4.36 20.04
CA GLU A 108 -6.93 -4.37 18.93
C GLU A 108 -7.59 -4.12 17.56
N GLY A 109 -8.90 -3.85 17.55
CA GLY A 109 -9.66 -3.63 16.32
C GLY A 109 -9.51 -2.20 15.78
N TYR A 110 -9.80 -2.07 14.49
CA TYR A 110 -9.71 -0.82 13.76
C TYR A 110 -10.71 -0.71 12.61
N THR A 111 -10.91 0.52 12.13
CA THR A 111 -11.46 0.80 10.81
C THR A 111 -10.43 1.56 9.98
N LEU A 112 -10.40 1.28 8.68
CA LEU A 112 -9.54 1.95 7.71
C LEU A 112 -10.39 2.35 6.51
N ASP A 113 -10.47 3.65 6.26
CA ASP A 113 -11.11 4.22 5.09
C ASP A 113 -10.07 4.92 4.22
N VAL A 114 -9.92 4.46 2.99
CA VAL A 114 -9.05 5.04 1.96
C VAL A 114 -9.91 5.63 0.87
N ALA A 115 -9.69 6.89 0.56
CA ALA A 115 -10.35 7.62 -0.51
C ALA A 115 -9.35 8.53 -1.26
N ASP A 116 -9.71 9.06 -2.41
CA ASP A 116 -8.88 10.03 -3.14
C ASP A 116 -8.52 11.23 -2.27
N SER A 117 -9.43 11.63 -1.37
CA SER A 117 -9.28 12.77 -0.47
C SER A 117 -8.43 12.52 0.76
N GLY A 118 -7.94 11.29 0.99
CA GLY A 118 -7.13 10.97 2.16
C GLY A 118 -7.40 9.59 2.75
N VAL A 119 -6.70 9.29 3.83
CA VAL A 119 -6.80 8.03 4.57
C VAL A 119 -7.21 8.33 6.00
N ARG A 120 -8.21 7.62 6.49
CA ARG A 120 -8.62 7.69 7.90
C ARG A 120 -8.55 6.33 8.56
N ILE A 121 -7.80 6.26 9.63
CA ILE A 121 -7.68 5.06 10.46
C ILE A 121 -8.15 5.38 11.86
N LYS A 122 -9.13 4.62 12.32
CA LYS A 122 -9.57 4.67 13.70
C LYS A 122 -9.25 3.35 14.37
N GLY A 123 -8.56 3.40 15.49
CA GLY A 123 -8.33 2.26 16.36
C GLY A 123 -9.00 2.45 17.69
N LYS A 124 -9.51 1.41 18.31
CA LYS A 124 -10.05 1.51 19.67
C LYS A 124 -8.94 1.85 20.68
N THR A 125 -7.74 1.34 20.41
CA THR A 125 -6.51 1.60 21.18
C THR A 125 -5.35 1.93 20.24
N PRO A 126 -4.17 2.31 20.74
CA PRO A 126 -2.97 2.47 19.91
C PRO A 126 -2.58 1.19 19.14
N GLN A 127 -2.85 0.01 19.70
CA GLN A 127 -2.60 -1.27 19.02
C GLN A 127 -3.51 -1.43 17.79
N GLY A 128 -4.79 -1.09 17.91
CA GLY A 128 -5.71 -1.06 16.76
C GLY A 128 -5.24 -0.12 15.66
N LEU A 129 -4.75 1.09 16.01
CA LEU A 129 -4.16 2.01 15.03
C LEU A 129 -2.94 1.39 14.34
N PHE A 130 -2.07 0.72 15.10
CA PHE A 130 -0.90 0.07 14.54
C PHE A 130 -1.29 -0.99 13.50
N TYR A 131 -2.29 -1.84 13.80
CA TYR A 131 -2.77 -2.85 12.84
C TYR A 131 -3.46 -2.21 11.63
N GLY A 132 -4.23 -1.15 11.81
CA GLY A 132 -4.82 -0.40 10.71
C GLY A 132 -3.78 0.18 9.76
N MET A 133 -2.67 0.70 10.29
CA MET A 133 -1.55 1.17 9.49
C MET A 133 -0.82 0.03 8.77
N GLN A 134 -0.67 -1.14 9.39
CA GLN A 134 -0.10 -2.32 8.72
C GLN A 134 -0.95 -2.73 7.51
N SER A 135 -2.28 -2.72 7.66
CA SER A 135 -3.20 -2.99 6.55
C SER A 135 -3.11 -1.94 5.45
N PHE A 136 -2.96 -0.65 5.83
CA PHE A 136 -2.74 0.41 4.85
C PHE A 136 -1.44 0.23 4.07
N LEU A 137 -0.34 -0.17 4.72
CA LEU A 137 0.91 -0.45 4.00
C LEU A 137 0.77 -1.58 2.99
N GLN A 138 -0.04 -2.61 3.27
CA GLN A 138 -0.32 -3.70 2.33
C GLN A 138 -1.15 -3.26 1.11
N LEU A 139 -1.81 -2.11 1.17
CA LEU A 139 -2.51 -1.51 0.02
C LEU A 139 -1.59 -0.71 -0.89
N LEU A 140 -0.41 -0.33 -0.41
CA LEU A 140 0.61 0.36 -1.20
C LEU A 140 1.43 -0.66 -2.04
N PRO A 141 2.18 -0.21 -3.06
CA PRO A 141 3.12 -1.07 -3.76
C PRO A 141 4.09 -1.76 -2.81
N ALA A 142 4.45 -3.03 -3.09
CA ALA A 142 5.29 -3.86 -2.23
C ALA A 142 6.67 -3.24 -1.93
N GLU A 143 7.12 -2.34 -2.77
CA GLU A 143 8.34 -1.56 -2.61
C GLU A 143 8.32 -0.68 -1.35
N ILE A 144 7.16 -0.49 -0.69
CA ILE A 144 7.06 0.20 0.61
C ILE A 144 7.81 -0.53 1.73
N GLU A 145 8.11 -1.81 1.55
CA GLU A 145 8.93 -2.61 2.45
C GLU A 145 10.45 -2.49 2.20
N SER A 146 10.85 -1.73 1.17
CA SER A 146 12.27 -1.55 0.84
C SER A 146 13.04 -0.87 1.98
N PRO A 147 14.26 -1.37 2.30
CA PRO A 147 15.14 -0.73 3.28
C PRO A 147 15.81 0.56 2.76
N SER A 148 15.55 0.95 1.52
CA SER A 148 16.09 2.16 0.90
C SER A 148 15.11 2.76 -0.10
N ALA A 149 15.30 4.05 -0.42
CA ALA A 149 14.41 4.77 -1.31
C ALA A 149 14.37 4.19 -2.73
N VAL A 150 13.17 3.87 -3.21
CA VAL A 150 12.92 3.32 -4.55
C VAL A 150 12.34 4.43 -5.43
N LYS A 151 12.96 4.67 -6.58
CA LYS A 151 12.53 5.69 -7.54
C LYS A 151 11.57 5.11 -8.58
N GLY A 152 10.71 5.98 -9.13
CA GLY A 152 9.83 5.61 -10.26
C GLY A 152 8.57 4.82 -9.85
N ILE A 153 8.30 4.67 -8.56
CA ILE A 153 7.08 4.03 -8.05
C ILE A 153 5.96 5.07 -7.90
N ALA A 154 4.78 4.75 -8.42
CA ALA A 154 3.56 5.46 -8.09
C ALA A 154 3.00 4.92 -6.78
N TRP A 155 3.20 5.65 -5.69
CA TRP A 155 2.74 5.28 -4.36
C TRP A 155 1.23 5.51 -4.24
N THR A 156 0.44 4.54 -4.71
CA THR A 156 -1.02 4.61 -4.71
C THR A 156 -1.63 3.45 -3.95
N ALA A 157 -2.67 3.71 -3.18
CA ALA A 157 -3.48 2.71 -2.52
C ALA A 157 -4.92 2.77 -3.08
N PRO A 158 -5.56 1.63 -3.39
CA PRO A 158 -6.95 1.62 -3.84
C PRO A 158 -7.88 2.14 -2.76
N ALA A 159 -8.96 2.79 -3.16
CA ALA A 159 -9.99 3.23 -2.24
C ALA A 159 -10.74 2.02 -1.66
N VAL A 160 -10.81 1.95 -0.33
CA VAL A 160 -11.42 0.83 0.41
C VAL A 160 -12.00 1.30 1.73
N SER A 161 -12.97 0.54 2.23
CA SER A 161 -13.43 0.59 3.62
C SER A 161 -13.22 -0.77 4.26
N ILE A 162 -12.49 -0.80 5.36
CA ILE A 162 -12.13 -2.01 6.11
C ILE A 162 -12.59 -1.85 7.56
N LYS A 163 -13.18 -2.90 8.12
CA LYS A 163 -13.35 -3.10 9.56
C LYS A 163 -12.71 -4.44 9.90
N ASP A 164 -11.79 -4.43 10.85
CA ASP A 164 -11.06 -5.63 11.22
C ASP A 164 -10.73 -5.67 12.70
N GLU A 165 -10.60 -6.87 13.21
CA GLU A 165 -10.18 -7.16 14.57
C GLU A 165 -9.62 -8.58 14.67
N PRO A 166 -8.64 -8.85 15.55
CA PRO A 166 -8.12 -10.19 15.75
C PRO A 166 -9.19 -11.15 16.26
N ARG A 167 -9.29 -12.32 15.63
CA ARG A 167 -10.21 -13.39 16.05
C ARG A 167 -9.81 -13.99 17.39
N PHE A 168 -8.50 -14.09 17.70
CA PHE A 168 -7.97 -14.71 18.90
C PHE A 168 -7.24 -13.69 19.74
N GLY A 169 -7.56 -13.63 21.05
CA GLY A 169 -6.89 -12.74 22.00
C GLY A 169 -5.44 -13.15 22.29
N TYR A 170 -5.13 -14.46 22.23
CA TYR A 170 -3.76 -14.94 22.35
C TYR A 170 -3.23 -15.42 20.99
N ARG A 171 -2.07 -14.90 20.60
CA ARG A 171 -1.35 -15.27 19.39
C ARG A 171 0.14 -15.35 19.71
N GLY A 172 0.80 -16.41 19.30
CA GLY A 172 2.21 -16.61 19.61
C GLY A 172 2.88 -17.58 18.65
N ILE A 173 4.20 -17.48 18.57
CA ILE A 173 5.07 -18.42 17.88
C ILE A 173 5.98 -19.04 18.94
N MET A 174 6.11 -20.37 18.92
CA MET A 174 7.13 -21.07 19.68
C MET A 174 8.29 -21.37 18.73
N LEU A 175 9.49 -20.88 19.10
CA LEU A 175 10.73 -21.16 18.40
C LEU A 175 11.63 -21.99 19.34
N ASP A 176 12.06 -23.16 18.88
CA ASP A 176 13.05 -23.99 19.59
C ASP A 176 14.44 -23.83 18.93
N PRO A 177 15.36 -23.05 19.51
CA PRO A 177 16.69 -22.82 18.94
C PRO A 177 17.71 -23.92 19.31
N CYS A 178 17.30 -25.06 19.85
CA CYS A 178 18.20 -26.05 20.46
C CYS A 178 19.16 -26.75 19.49
N ARG A 179 18.97 -26.68 18.19
CA ARG A 179 19.79 -27.39 17.20
C ARG A 179 20.11 -26.59 15.94
N HIS A 180 20.78 -25.48 16.05
CA HIS A 180 21.27 -24.62 14.97
C HIS A 180 20.22 -23.70 14.29
N PHE A 181 20.51 -22.45 14.36
CA PHE A 181 20.07 -21.42 13.43
C PHE A 181 21.30 -20.83 12.75
#